data_33bae0159480791398d625720ae6708d
#
_entry.id   33bae0159480791398d625720ae6708d
#
_cell.length_a   1.000
_cell.length_b   1.000
_cell.length_c   1.000
_cell.angle_alpha   90.00
_cell.angle_beta   90.00
_cell.angle_gamma   90.00
#
_symmetry.space_group_name_H-M   'P 1'
#
loop_
_entity.id
_entity.type
_entity.pdbx_description
1 polymer ?
#
loop_
_entity_poly.entity_id
_entity_poly.type
_entity_poly.pdbx_seq_one_letter_code
_entity_poly.pdbx_strand_id
1 'polypeptide(L)'
;GLQRALGHVVGALAWRLARSRRRAAEVNLGLCFPDKDPAWRARLARDSFDAFGVGLFEFARAWWGSAAPIIPRSRIDGLEVLQQLQAQGRGVLLVSGHFMTLEMCGRLLCQQVPLAGMYRKHRNPVFEWAVKRGRLGYATAMFANEDIRATVRHLKKGGLRWYAPDQDMRGKESVFVPFFHQPASTITATHQFARVTGCAVVPFFHRREGGRYILRVAPPLADFPSEDAVADT
;
A
#
# COMPACT_ATOMS: atom_id res chain seq x y z
N GLY A 1 -0.87 -22.06 9.94
CA GLY A 1 -1.81 -22.35 11.01
C GLY A 1 -3.26 -22.12 10.58
N LEU A 2 -4.22 -22.28 11.50
CA LEU A 2 -5.67 -22.25 11.26
C LEU A 2 -6.15 -21.03 10.45
N GLN A 3 -5.68 -19.82 10.78
CA GLN A 3 -6.04 -18.59 10.05
C GLN A 3 -5.72 -18.66 8.56
N ARG A 4 -4.58 -19.24 8.18
CA ARG A 4 -4.25 -19.44 6.76
C ARG A 4 -5.18 -20.45 6.11
N ALA A 5 -5.44 -21.57 6.76
CA ALA A 5 -6.35 -22.58 6.23
C ALA A 5 -7.76 -22.00 5.98
N LEU A 6 -8.30 -21.26 6.96
CA LEU A 6 -9.56 -20.54 6.78
C LEU A 6 -9.48 -19.49 5.67
N GLY A 7 -8.36 -18.79 5.55
CA GLY A 7 -8.11 -17.82 4.46
C GLY A 7 -8.19 -18.49 3.09
N HIS A 8 -7.55 -19.64 2.91
CA HIS A 8 -7.64 -20.40 1.66
C HIS A 8 -9.08 -20.84 1.34
N VAL A 9 -9.86 -21.26 2.34
CA VAL A 9 -11.29 -21.56 2.15
C VAL A 9 -12.06 -20.33 1.70
N VAL A 10 -11.85 -19.19 2.35
CA VAL A 10 -12.52 -17.92 1.96
C VAL A 10 -12.09 -17.49 0.54
N GLY A 11 -10.82 -17.61 0.19
CA GLY A 11 -10.33 -17.35 -1.17
C GLY A 11 -10.99 -18.23 -2.22
N ALA A 12 -11.10 -19.53 -1.94
CA ALA A 12 -11.77 -20.49 -2.82
C ALA A 12 -13.29 -20.21 -2.98
N LEU A 13 -13.95 -19.80 -1.91
CA LEU A 13 -15.36 -19.36 -1.97
C LEU A 13 -15.51 -18.07 -2.77
N ALA A 14 -14.66 -17.08 -2.52
CA ALA A 14 -14.65 -15.83 -3.26
C ALA A 14 -14.41 -16.06 -4.77
N TRP A 15 -13.51 -16.95 -5.14
CA TRP A 15 -13.29 -17.36 -6.54
C TRP A 15 -14.54 -17.89 -7.21
N ARG A 16 -15.34 -18.67 -6.50
CA ARG A 16 -16.58 -19.25 -7.03
C ARG A 16 -17.72 -18.25 -7.09
N LEU A 17 -17.87 -17.43 -6.07
CA LEU A 17 -19.05 -16.58 -5.87
C LEU A 17 -18.88 -15.18 -6.47
N ALA A 18 -17.68 -14.59 -6.41
CA ALA A 18 -17.43 -13.22 -6.86
C ALA A 18 -17.09 -13.16 -8.37
N ARG A 19 -18.00 -13.61 -9.22
CA ARG A 19 -17.81 -13.75 -10.68
C ARG A 19 -17.35 -12.46 -11.35
N SER A 20 -17.92 -11.30 -10.97
CA SER A 20 -17.54 -9.99 -11.50
C SER A 20 -16.08 -9.64 -11.18
N ARG A 21 -15.63 -9.89 -9.94
CA ARG A 21 -14.24 -9.64 -9.52
C ARG A 21 -13.26 -10.59 -10.21
N ARG A 22 -13.65 -11.85 -10.36
CA ARG A 22 -12.85 -12.81 -11.10
C ARG A 22 -12.68 -12.37 -12.55
N ARG A 23 -13.77 -11.99 -13.23
CA ARG A 23 -13.71 -11.48 -14.60
C ARG A 23 -12.78 -10.27 -14.73
N ALA A 24 -12.86 -9.33 -13.80
CA ALA A 24 -11.97 -8.17 -13.77
C ALA A 24 -10.50 -8.57 -13.61
N ALA A 25 -10.18 -9.52 -12.72
CA ALA A 25 -8.82 -10.03 -12.55
C ALA A 25 -8.30 -10.73 -13.81
N GLU A 26 -9.12 -11.56 -14.44
CA GLU A 26 -8.78 -12.26 -15.70
C GLU A 26 -8.49 -11.27 -16.84
N VAL A 27 -9.33 -10.24 -17.00
CA VAL A 27 -9.14 -9.18 -18.00
C VAL A 27 -7.86 -8.39 -17.74
N ASN A 28 -7.65 -7.94 -16.50
CA ASN A 28 -6.47 -7.16 -16.14
C ASN A 28 -5.17 -7.96 -16.35
N LEU A 29 -5.16 -9.23 -15.98
CA LEU A 29 -4.01 -10.10 -16.22
C LEU A 29 -3.77 -10.36 -17.73
N GLY A 30 -4.84 -10.42 -18.52
CA GLY A 30 -4.74 -10.49 -19.97
C GLY A 30 -4.08 -9.26 -20.58
N LEU A 31 -4.45 -8.08 -20.09
CA LEU A 31 -3.89 -6.79 -20.52
C LEU A 31 -2.44 -6.60 -20.06
N CYS A 32 -2.15 -6.92 -18.78
CA CYS A 32 -0.82 -6.70 -18.21
C CYS A 32 0.22 -7.72 -18.63
N PHE A 33 -0.20 -8.94 -18.98
CA PHE A 33 0.69 -10.06 -19.31
C PHE A 33 0.23 -10.79 -20.59
N PRO A 34 0.13 -10.09 -21.74
CA PRO A 34 -0.36 -10.68 -22.97
C PRO A 34 0.50 -11.87 -23.44
N ASP A 35 1.82 -11.78 -23.23
CA ASP A 35 2.80 -12.79 -23.69
C ASP A 35 2.89 -14.03 -22.79
N LYS A 36 2.18 -14.04 -21.66
CA LYS A 36 2.16 -15.20 -20.75
C LYS A 36 1.10 -16.20 -21.17
N ASP A 37 1.42 -17.48 -20.98
CA ASP A 37 0.49 -18.60 -21.21
C ASP A 37 -0.86 -18.35 -20.49
N PRO A 38 -2.01 -18.61 -21.14
CA PRO A 38 -3.33 -18.53 -20.53
C PRO A 38 -3.45 -19.32 -19.22
N ALA A 39 -2.83 -20.49 -19.11
CA ALA A 39 -2.83 -21.28 -17.88
C ALA A 39 -2.04 -20.61 -16.75
N TRP A 40 -0.95 -19.93 -17.08
CA TRP A 40 -0.19 -19.11 -16.09
C TRP A 40 -1.06 -17.96 -15.57
N ARG A 41 -1.74 -17.21 -16.46
CA ARG A 41 -2.65 -16.12 -16.06
C ARG A 41 -3.80 -16.63 -15.20
N ALA A 42 -4.39 -17.77 -15.55
CA ALA A 42 -5.45 -18.37 -14.76
C ALA A 42 -5.00 -18.81 -13.36
N ARG A 43 -3.78 -19.36 -13.25
CA ARG A 43 -3.18 -19.67 -11.93
C ARG A 43 -2.99 -18.39 -11.11
N LEU A 44 -2.39 -17.35 -11.69
CA LEU A 44 -2.14 -16.08 -10.98
C LEU A 44 -3.44 -15.41 -10.52
N ALA A 45 -4.50 -15.46 -11.36
CA ALA A 45 -5.83 -14.98 -10.97
C ALA A 45 -6.34 -15.74 -9.74
N ARG A 46 -6.21 -17.07 -9.71
CA ARG A 46 -6.63 -17.90 -8.57
C ARG A 46 -5.81 -17.61 -7.33
N ASP A 47 -4.49 -17.48 -7.48
CA ASP A 47 -3.56 -17.17 -6.39
C ASP A 47 -3.86 -15.80 -5.76
N SER A 48 -4.32 -14.82 -6.57
CA SER A 48 -4.73 -13.51 -6.07
C SER A 48 -5.96 -13.59 -5.15
N PHE A 49 -6.94 -14.45 -5.47
CA PHE A 49 -8.10 -14.70 -4.62
C PHE A 49 -7.73 -15.44 -3.34
N ASP A 50 -6.80 -16.38 -3.44
CA ASP A 50 -6.26 -17.08 -2.29
C ASP A 50 -5.53 -16.10 -1.34
N ALA A 51 -4.67 -15.24 -1.91
CA ALA A 51 -4.01 -14.18 -1.17
C ALA A 51 -4.99 -13.20 -0.52
N PHE A 52 -6.10 -12.87 -1.20
CA PHE A 52 -7.19 -12.06 -0.65
C PHE A 52 -7.82 -12.72 0.56
N GLY A 53 -8.19 -14.01 0.46
CA GLY A 53 -8.80 -14.74 1.57
C GLY A 53 -7.90 -14.77 2.81
N VAL A 54 -6.60 -15.03 2.63
CA VAL A 54 -5.61 -14.97 3.72
C VAL A 54 -5.47 -13.54 4.26
N GLY A 55 -5.45 -12.54 3.38
CA GLY A 55 -5.33 -11.12 3.70
C GLY A 55 -6.44 -10.62 4.64
N LEU A 56 -7.68 -11.10 4.50
CA LEU A 56 -8.78 -10.72 5.41
C LEU A 56 -8.48 -11.06 6.87
N PHE A 57 -7.90 -12.21 7.14
CA PHE A 57 -7.50 -12.60 8.49
C PHE A 57 -6.27 -11.84 8.98
N GLU A 58 -5.38 -11.43 8.05
CA GLU A 58 -4.26 -10.56 8.37
C GLU A 58 -4.72 -9.15 8.74
N PHE A 59 -5.75 -8.61 8.07
CA PHE A 59 -6.40 -7.35 8.46
C PHE A 59 -6.91 -7.39 9.89
N ALA A 60 -7.74 -8.39 10.21
CA ALA A 60 -8.28 -8.54 11.55
C ALA A 60 -7.18 -8.64 12.61
N ARG A 61 -6.12 -9.40 12.30
CA ARG A 61 -4.98 -9.53 13.19
C ARG A 61 -4.16 -8.25 13.32
N ALA A 62 -3.97 -7.51 12.22
CA ALA A 62 -3.26 -6.25 12.25
C ALA A 62 -3.99 -5.20 13.08
N TRP A 63 -5.31 -5.18 13.05
CA TRP A 63 -6.10 -4.17 13.76
C TRP A 63 -6.36 -4.52 15.23
N TRP A 64 -6.66 -5.78 15.54
CA TRP A 64 -7.15 -6.18 16.88
C TRP A 64 -6.31 -7.27 17.55
N GLY A 65 -5.40 -7.90 16.83
CA GLY A 65 -4.56 -8.94 17.39
C GLY A 65 -3.21 -8.42 17.91
N SER A 66 -2.32 -9.35 18.26
CA SER A 66 -0.94 -9.05 18.63
C SER A 66 0.01 -9.20 17.43
N ALA A 67 0.91 -8.23 17.24
CA ALA A 67 2.01 -8.34 16.28
C ALA A 67 3.19 -9.17 16.83
N ALA A 68 3.30 -9.35 18.13
CA ALA A 68 4.45 -10.00 18.76
C ALA A 68 4.83 -11.36 18.16
N PRO A 69 3.89 -12.29 17.84
CA PRO A 69 4.25 -13.55 17.22
C PRO A 69 4.66 -13.43 15.73
N ILE A 70 4.46 -12.26 15.12
CA ILE A 70 4.78 -12.00 13.70
C ILE A 70 6.13 -11.32 13.55
N ILE A 71 6.55 -10.50 14.53
CA ILE A 71 7.82 -9.78 14.50
C ILE A 71 9.01 -10.70 14.18
N PRO A 72 9.19 -11.87 14.82
CA PRO A 72 10.30 -12.77 14.50
C PRO A 72 10.23 -13.39 13.08
N ARG A 73 9.07 -13.25 12.43
CA ARG A 73 8.82 -13.72 11.06
C ARG A 73 8.81 -12.59 10.05
N SER A 74 9.29 -11.43 10.42
CA SER A 74 9.40 -10.26 9.54
C SER A 74 10.86 -9.90 9.32
N ARG A 75 11.14 -9.35 8.14
CA ARG A 75 12.41 -8.73 7.78
C ARG A 75 12.12 -7.38 7.13
N ILE A 76 12.83 -6.36 7.56
CA ILE A 76 12.73 -5.02 7.00
C ILE A 76 14.12 -4.67 6.46
N ASP A 77 14.23 -4.60 5.14
CA ASP A 77 15.45 -4.20 4.45
C ASP A 77 15.38 -2.69 4.17
N GLY A 78 16.44 -1.94 4.44
CA GLY A 78 16.54 -0.50 4.20
C GLY A 78 15.86 0.36 5.26
N LEU A 79 15.58 -0.16 6.46
CA LEU A 79 14.99 0.61 7.57
C LEU A 79 15.81 1.83 7.94
N GLU A 80 17.13 1.72 7.84
CA GLU A 80 18.11 2.78 8.11
C GLU A 80 17.87 4.03 7.26
N VAL A 81 17.34 3.89 6.05
CA VAL A 81 16.97 5.02 5.17
C VAL A 81 15.94 5.92 5.84
N LEU A 82 14.88 5.34 6.42
CA LEU A 82 13.85 6.10 7.11
C LEU A 82 14.38 6.73 8.38
N GLN A 83 15.20 6.02 9.13
CA GLN A 83 15.81 6.50 10.38
C GLN A 83 16.75 7.69 10.13
N GLN A 84 17.56 7.62 9.06
CA GLN A 84 18.45 8.72 8.66
C GLN A 84 17.67 9.97 8.24
N LEU A 85 16.63 9.81 7.42
CA LEU A 85 15.78 10.93 7.01
C LEU A 85 15.05 11.57 8.19
N GLN A 86 14.59 10.78 9.14
CA GLN A 86 14.00 11.28 10.38
C GLN A 86 15.01 12.05 11.25
N ALA A 87 16.23 11.52 11.41
CA ALA A 87 17.29 12.20 12.16
C ALA A 87 17.65 13.55 11.53
N GLN A 88 17.51 13.70 10.22
CA GLN A 88 17.68 14.95 9.47
C GLN A 88 16.47 15.89 9.59
N GLY A 89 15.38 15.48 10.25
CA GLY A 89 14.13 16.24 10.30
C GLY A 89 13.42 16.34 8.94
N ARG A 90 13.80 15.52 7.94
CA ARG A 90 13.25 15.56 6.61
C ARG A 90 11.94 14.76 6.55
N GLY A 91 10.86 15.36 6.04
CA GLY A 91 9.61 14.66 5.80
C GLY A 91 9.78 13.54 4.77
N VAL A 92 9.00 12.47 4.93
CA VAL A 92 9.06 11.31 4.04
C VAL A 92 7.67 10.96 3.53
N LEU A 93 7.52 10.93 2.21
CA LEU A 93 6.37 10.32 1.53
C LEU A 93 6.78 8.89 1.14
N LEU A 94 6.30 7.92 1.91
CA LEU A 94 6.56 6.50 1.71
C LEU A 94 5.58 5.94 0.69
N VAL A 95 6.01 5.83 -0.57
CA VAL A 95 5.15 5.45 -1.70
C VAL A 95 5.11 3.94 -1.86
N SER A 96 3.91 3.41 -1.94
CA SER A 96 3.64 1.97 -2.05
C SER A 96 2.38 1.70 -2.88
N GLY A 97 1.86 0.48 -2.82
CA GLY A 97 0.60 0.06 -3.42
C GLY A 97 -0.31 -0.66 -2.42
N HIS A 98 -1.57 -0.90 -2.84
CA HIS A 98 -2.57 -1.61 -2.04
C HIS A 98 -2.38 -3.13 -2.13
N PHE A 99 -1.21 -3.62 -1.70
CA PHE A 99 -0.96 -5.07 -1.60
C PHE A 99 -1.75 -5.70 -0.47
N MET A 100 -2.07 -7.00 -0.58
CA MET A 100 -2.83 -7.73 0.43
C MET A 100 -2.18 -7.75 1.82
N THR A 101 -0.87 -7.55 1.89
CA THR A 101 -0.10 -7.51 3.14
C THR A 101 -0.02 -6.12 3.79
N LEU A 102 -0.69 -5.10 3.21
CA LEU A 102 -0.60 -3.71 3.62
C LEU A 102 -0.78 -3.49 5.13
N GLU A 103 -1.87 -3.97 5.71
CA GLU A 103 -2.18 -3.70 7.12
C GLU A 103 -1.16 -4.35 8.06
N MET A 104 -0.77 -5.61 7.76
CA MET A 104 0.22 -6.30 8.58
C MET A 104 1.60 -5.68 8.46
N CYS A 105 2.03 -5.37 7.24
CA CYS A 105 3.34 -4.74 7.01
C CYS A 105 3.38 -3.30 7.51
N GLY A 106 2.29 -2.53 7.36
CA GLY A 106 2.16 -1.21 7.96
C GLY A 106 2.32 -1.26 9.48
N ARG A 107 1.63 -2.20 10.14
CA ARG A 107 1.77 -2.40 11.58
C ARG A 107 3.20 -2.79 12.00
N LEU A 108 3.86 -3.68 11.25
CA LEU A 108 5.24 -4.08 11.52
C LEU A 108 6.21 -2.90 11.37
N LEU A 109 6.03 -2.07 10.34
CA LEU A 109 6.85 -0.88 10.13
C LEU A 109 6.63 0.17 11.22
N CYS A 110 5.38 0.36 11.67
CA CYS A 110 5.04 1.26 12.78
C CYS A 110 5.64 0.87 14.13
N GLN A 111 6.17 -0.35 14.29
CA GLN A 111 6.95 -0.73 15.46
C GLN A 111 8.37 -0.13 15.45
N GLN A 112 8.85 0.30 14.28
CA GLN A 112 10.21 0.76 14.07
C GLN A 112 10.30 2.27 13.85
N VAL A 113 9.28 2.88 13.25
CA VAL A 113 9.24 4.30 12.91
C VAL A 113 7.84 4.87 13.12
N PRO A 114 7.72 6.16 13.50
CA PRO A 114 6.43 6.84 13.68
C PRO A 114 5.80 7.13 12.30
N LEU A 115 5.00 6.19 11.79
CA LEU A 115 4.37 6.30 10.49
C LEU A 115 2.92 6.76 10.59
N ALA A 116 2.55 7.75 9.80
CA ALA A 116 1.17 8.16 9.59
C ALA A 116 0.60 7.50 8.34
N GLY A 117 -0.69 7.16 8.38
CA GLY A 117 -1.41 6.61 7.24
C GLY A 117 -2.31 7.64 6.55
N MET A 118 -2.66 7.32 5.29
CA MET A 118 -3.75 7.98 4.57
C MET A 118 -4.92 7.01 4.45
N TYR A 119 -6.15 7.53 4.50
CA TYR A 119 -7.33 6.72 4.28
C TYR A 119 -8.44 7.52 3.59
N ARG A 120 -9.30 6.80 2.88
CA ARG A 120 -10.54 7.36 2.35
C ARG A 120 -11.64 7.21 3.38
N LYS A 121 -12.34 8.29 3.69
CA LYS A 121 -13.49 8.26 4.59
C LYS A 121 -14.58 7.31 4.05
N HIS A 122 -15.03 6.40 4.87
CA HIS A 122 -16.05 5.42 4.50
C HIS A 122 -17.45 5.98 4.74
N ARG A 123 -18.39 5.63 3.85
CA ARG A 123 -19.81 6.03 4.00
C ARG A 123 -20.49 5.33 5.18
N ASN A 124 -20.11 4.10 5.48
CA ASN A 124 -20.64 3.36 6.62
C ASN A 124 -19.90 3.79 7.90
N PRO A 125 -20.59 4.38 8.90
CA PRO A 125 -19.95 4.89 10.11
C PRO A 125 -19.33 3.81 11.00
N VAL A 126 -19.90 2.60 11.01
CA VAL A 126 -19.35 1.47 11.79
C VAL A 126 -18.02 1.03 11.17
N PHE A 127 -17.97 0.92 9.84
CA PHE A 127 -16.75 0.55 9.14
C PHE A 127 -15.68 1.65 9.25
N GLU A 128 -16.08 2.93 9.15
CA GLU A 128 -15.20 4.09 9.39
C GLU A 128 -14.58 4.02 10.79
N TRP A 129 -15.39 3.78 11.80
CA TRP A 129 -14.93 3.63 13.18
C TRP A 129 -13.95 2.46 13.33
N ALA A 130 -14.26 1.29 12.76
CA ALA A 130 -13.41 0.09 12.82
C ALA A 130 -12.04 0.34 12.16
N VAL A 131 -12.01 0.95 10.97
CA VAL A 131 -10.77 1.28 10.26
C VAL A 131 -9.90 2.25 11.07
N LYS A 132 -10.50 3.35 11.53
CA LYS A 132 -9.78 4.33 12.35
C LYS A 132 -9.23 3.74 13.62
N ARG A 133 -10.07 3.04 14.39
CA ARG A 133 -9.65 2.42 15.64
C ARG A 133 -8.57 1.37 15.43
N GLY A 134 -8.70 0.56 14.39
CA GLY A 134 -7.71 -0.46 14.05
C GLY A 134 -6.35 0.13 13.72
N ARG A 135 -6.32 1.11 12.83
CA ARG A 135 -5.07 1.74 12.38
C ARG A 135 -4.44 2.67 13.42
N LEU A 136 -5.23 3.45 14.14
CA LEU A 136 -4.73 4.29 15.24
C LEU A 136 -4.19 3.47 16.43
N GLY A 137 -4.47 2.16 16.47
CA GLY A 137 -3.83 1.25 17.42
C GLY A 137 -2.33 1.03 17.18
N TYR A 138 -1.80 1.46 16.02
CA TYR A 138 -0.38 1.31 15.69
C TYR A 138 0.22 2.48 14.90
N ALA A 139 -0.55 3.19 14.08
CA ALA A 139 -0.09 4.37 13.35
C ALA A 139 -0.13 5.62 14.24
N THR A 140 0.81 6.53 14.04
CA THR A 140 0.89 7.78 14.83
C THR A 140 -0.21 8.76 14.50
N ALA A 141 -0.71 8.76 13.27
CA ALA A 141 -1.84 9.55 12.80
C ALA A 141 -2.49 8.92 11.57
N MET A 142 -3.76 9.29 11.35
CA MET A 142 -4.52 8.93 10.15
C MET A 142 -5.10 10.19 9.53
N PHE A 143 -4.72 10.47 8.30
CA PHE A 143 -5.22 11.62 7.55
C PHE A 143 -6.23 11.18 6.49
N ALA A 144 -7.34 11.90 6.40
CA ALA A 144 -8.25 11.72 5.28
C ALA A 144 -7.55 12.16 3.97
N ASN A 145 -7.82 11.47 2.87
CA ASN A 145 -7.24 11.81 1.56
C ASN A 145 -7.61 13.23 1.10
N GLU A 146 -8.75 13.75 1.56
CA GLU A 146 -9.24 15.11 1.28
C GLU A 146 -8.46 16.19 2.06
N ASP A 147 -7.82 15.84 3.17
CA ASP A 147 -7.08 16.78 4.02
C ASP A 147 -5.62 16.96 3.55
N ILE A 148 -5.50 17.58 2.39
CA ILE A 148 -4.19 17.90 1.78
C ILE A 148 -3.37 18.82 2.70
N ARG A 149 -4.02 19.78 3.37
CA ARG A 149 -3.35 20.75 4.25
C ARG A 149 -2.69 20.06 5.45
N ALA A 150 -3.38 19.11 6.09
CA ALA A 150 -2.80 18.34 7.19
C ALA A 150 -1.62 17.49 6.72
N THR A 151 -1.72 16.91 5.50
CA THR A 151 -0.63 16.18 4.86
C THR A 151 0.61 17.02 4.69
N VAL A 152 0.46 18.18 4.03
CA VAL A 152 1.55 19.12 3.77
C VAL A 152 2.20 19.59 5.09
N ARG A 153 1.38 19.92 6.08
CA ARG A 153 1.87 20.32 7.41
C ARG A 153 2.66 19.19 8.09
N HIS A 154 2.18 17.96 8.01
CA HIS A 154 2.85 16.79 8.59
C HIS A 154 4.21 16.55 7.94
N LEU A 155 4.28 16.54 6.61
CA LEU A 155 5.52 16.37 5.86
C LEU A 155 6.52 17.48 6.12
N LYS A 156 6.07 18.77 6.14
CA LYS A 156 6.94 19.92 6.46
C LYS A 156 7.52 19.90 7.87
N LYS A 157 6.89 19.16 8.79
CA LYS A 157 7.39 18.95 10.16
C LYS A 157 8.29 17.72 10.30
N GLY A 158 8.76 17.14 9.22
CA GLY A 158 9.61 15.94 9.23
C GLY A 158 8.84 14.64 9.42
N GLY A 159 7.51 14.65 9.29
CA GLY A 159 6.71 13.44 9.48
C GLY A 159 6.86 12.41 8.37
N LEU A 160 6.72 11.12 8.71
CA LEU A 160 6.64 10.02 7.77
C LEU A 160 5.17 9.72 7.45
N ARG A 161 4.86 9.59 6.16
CA ARG A 161 3.51 9.30 5.70
C ARG A 161 3.50 8.21 4.63
N TRP A 162 2.72 7.15 4.86
CA TRP A 162 2.40 6.16 3.84
C TRP A 162 1.41 6.71 2.81
N TYR A 163 1.68 6.45 1.55
CA TYR A 163 0.89 6.92 0.41
C TYR A 163 0.86 5.88 -0.70
N ALA A 164 -0.31 5.67 -1.32
CA ALA A 164 -0.46 4.75 -2.45
C ALA A 164 -1.21 5.43 -3.61
N PRO A 165 -0.52 5.80 -4.69
CA PRO A 165 -1.10 6.43 -5.88
C PRO A 165 -1.65 5.43 -6.90
N ASP A 166 -1.77 4.16 -6.58
CA ASP A 166 -2.10 3.04 -7.47
C ASP A 166 -3.60 2.87 -7.77
N GLN A 167 -4.44 3.82 -7.38
CA GLN A 167 -5.87 3.80 -7.66
C GLN A 167 -6.27 4.95 -8.57
N ASP A 168 -7.14 4.68 -9.56
CA ASP A 168 -7.74 5.70 -10.42
C ASP A 168 -8.66 6.62 -9.59
N MET A 169 -8.23 7.86 -9.42
CA MET A 169 -8.97 8.89 -8.66
C MET A 169 -9.92 9.70 -9.54
N ARG A 170 -9.98 9.47 -10.84
CA ARG A 170 -10.83 10.17 -11.82
C ARG A 170 -10.81 11.69 -11.63
N GLY A 171 -9.63 12.27 -11.53
CA GLY A 171 -9.43 13.68 -11.24
C GLY A 171 -8.92 14.47 -12.44
N LYS A 172 -9.05 15.81 -12.38
CA LYS A 172 -8.53 16.73 -13.41
C LYS A 172 -6.99 16.79 -13.46
N GLU A 173 -6.31 16.29 -12.43
CA GLU A 173 -4.86 16.30 -12.30
C GLU A 173 -4.26 14.91 -12.53
N SER A 174 -4.89 14.11 -13.40
CA SER A 174 -4.39 12.81 -13.82
C SER A 174 -3.72 12.91 -15.18
N VAL A 175 -2.63 12.17 -15.32
CA VAL A 175 -1.92 11.94 -16.58
C VAL A 175 -1.97 10.47 -16.93
N PHE A 176 -1.84 10.15 -18.21
CA PHE A 176 -1.72 8.76 -18.63
C PHE A 176 -0.25 8.38 -18.70
N VAL A 177 0.13 7.40 -17.88
CA VAL A 177 1.47 6.82 -17.87
C VAL A 177 1.42 5.33 -18.21
N PRO A 178 2.47 4.77 -18.82
CA PRO A 178 2.50 3.35 -19.14
C PRO A 178 2.62 2.51 -17.85
N PHE A 179 1.65 1.62 -17.64
CA PHE A 179 1.67 0.62 -16.58
C PHE A 179 1.43 -0.75 -17.19
N PHE A 180 2.41 -1.64 -17.14
CA PHE A 180 2.39 -2.92 -17.87
C PHE A 180 2.01 -2.74 -19.35
N HIS A 181 2.63 -1.77 -20.02
CA HIS A 181 2.39 -1.42 -21.44
C HIS A 181 0.96 -0.92 -21.75
N GLN A 182 0.13 -0.67 -20.74
CA GLN A 182 -1.18 -0.07 -20.87
C GLN A 182 -1.19 1.37 -20.34
N PRO A 183 -1.86 2.31 -21.01
CA PRO A 183 -2.01 3.67 -20.48
C PRO A 183 -2.89 3.65 -19.24
N ALA A 184 -2.32 3.97 -18.09
CA ALA A 184 -3.02 4.04 -16.81
C ALA A 184 -3.18 5.49 -16.37
N SER A 185 -4.41 5.87 -16.01
CA SER A 185 -4.70 7.18 -15.42
C SER A 185 -4.09 7.26 -14.01
N THR A 186 -3.11 8.12 -13.86
CA THR A 186 -2.31 8.26 -12.63
C THR A 186 -2.30 9.71 -12.17
N ILE A 187 -2.48 9.95 -10.88
CA ILE A 187 -2.49 11.29 -10.30
C ILE A 187 -1.06 11.82 -10.09
N THR A 188 -0.85 13.10 -10.37
CA THR A 188 0.45 13.77 -10.21
C THR A 188 0.75 14.18 -8.75
N ALA A 189 -0.05 13.72 -7.80
CA ALA A 189 0.01 14.16 -6.40
C ALA A 189 1.33 13.85 -5.71
N THR A 190 2.05 12.78 -6.10
CA THR A 190 3.39 12.46 -5.58
C THR A 190 4.36 13.60 -5.85
N HIS A 191 4.44 14.06 -7.10
CA HIS A 191 5.22 15.23 -7.50
C HIS A 191 4.82 16.48 -6.71
N GLN A 192 3.50 16.77 -6.64
CA GLN A 192 3.00 17.96 -5.95
C GLN A 192 3.36 17.97 -4.46
N PHE A 193 3.23 16.84 -3.76
CA PHE A 193 3.64 16.76 -2.36
C PHE A 193 5.13 17.01 -2.20
N ALA A 194 5.97 16.39 -3.01
CA ALA A 194 7.42 16.59 -2.94
C ALA A 194 7.80 18.04 -3.21
N ARG A 195 7.25 18.67 -4.27
CA ARG A 195 7.50 20.05 -4.66
C ARG A 195 7.10 21.05 -3.56
N VAL A 196 5.94 20.88 -2.94
CA VAL A 196 5.43 21.83 -1.94
C VAL A 196 6.10 21.66 -0.57
N THR A 197 6.54 20.44 -0.24
CA THR A 197 7.02 20.12 1.11
C THR A 197 8.54 19.92 1.19
N GLY A 198 9.22 19.63 0.11
CA GLY A 198 10.63 19.22 0.10
C GLY A 198 10.87 17.82 0.70
N CYS A 199 9.80 17.03 0.89
CA CYS A 199 9.93 15.71 1.47
C CYS A 199 10.69 14.75 0.53
N ALA A 200 11.34 13.74 1.13
CA ALA A 200 11.90 12.64 0.38
C ALA A 200 10.78 11.71 -0.09
N VAL A 201 10.80 11.29 -1.33
CA VAL A 201 9.91 10.25 -1.86
C VAL A 201 10.66 8.93 -1.81
N VAL A 202 10.15 7.99 -1.02
CA VAL A 202 10.81 6.71 -0.74
C VAL A 202 9.91 5.57 -1.18
N PRO A 203 10.31 4.77 -2.18
CA PRO A 203 9.55 3.59 -2.59
C PRO A 203 9.57 2.52 -1.50
N PHE A 204 8.41 1.90 -1.26
CA PHE A 204 8.22 0.88 -0.24
C PHE A 204 7.44 -0.31 -0.79
N PHE A 205 8.02 -1.47 -0.71
CA PHE A 205 7.41 -2.71 -1.17
C PHE A 205 7.29 -3.71 -0.03
N HIS A 206 6.24 -4.51 -0.07
CA HIS A 206 6.05 -5.53 0.93
C HIS A 206 5.33 -6.75 0.36
N ARG A 207 5.72 -7.93 0.86
CA ARG A 207 5.12 -9.19 0.45
C ARG A 207 5.12 -10.22 1.57
N ARG A 208 4.32 -11.24 1.39
CA ARG A 208 4.36 -12.46 2.19
C ARG A 208 5.00 -13.57 1.37
N GLU A 209 6.01 -14.21 1.94
CA GLU A 209 6.74 -15.31 1.33
C GLU A 209 7.00 -16.39 2.38
N GLY A 210 6.60 -17.63 2.11
CA GLY A 210 6.80 -18.76 3.04
C GLY A 210 6.23 -18.56 4.44
N GLY A 211 5.24 -17.68 4.61
CA GLY A 211 4.67 -17.32 5.92
C GLY A 211 5.46 -16.26 6.69
N ARG A 212 6.46 -15.67 6.06
CA ARG A 212 7.22 -14.51 6.54
C ARG A 212 6.74 -13.24 5.85
N TYR A 213 6.93 -12.09 6.49
CA TYR A 213 6.69 -10.77 5.90
C TYR A 213 8.02 -10.12 5.57
N ILE A 214 8.17 -9.73 4.31
CA ILE A 214 9.37 -9.06 3.82
C ILE A 214 8.96 -7.66 3.41
N LEU A 215 9.56 -6.68 4.05
CA LEU A 215 9.39 -5.26 3.81
C LEU A 215 10.70 -4.72 3.22
N ARG A 216 10.61 -3.95 2.16
CA ARG A 216 11.77 -3.34 1.53
C ARG A 216 11.53 -1.83 1.39
N VAL A 217 12.34 -1.06 2.06
CA VAL A 217 12.46 0.39 1.90
C VAL A 217 13.60 0.63 0.90
N ALA A 218 13.28 1.25 -0.23
CA ALA A 218 14.30 1.62 -1.22
C ALA A 218 14.97 2.94 -0.84
N PRO A 219 16.11 3.29 -1.45
CA PRO A 219 16.64 4.64 -1.36
C PRO A 219 15.61 5.69 -1.82
N PRO A 220 15.70 6.93 -1.34
CA PRO A 220 14.88 8.02 -1.87
C PRO A 220 15.10 8.17 -3.37
N LEU A 221 14.05 8.57 -4.09
CA LEU A 221 14.19 8.93 -5.50
C LEU A 221 15.20 10.08 -5.63
N ALA A 222 16.21 9.87 -6.48
CA ALA A 222 17.19 10.90 -6.81
C ALA A 222 16.55 11.92 -7.76
N ASP A 223 16.98 13.17 -7.67
CA ASP A 223 16.55 14.28 -8.52
C ASP A 223 15.03 14.43 -8.63
N PHE A 224 14.33 14.11 -7.52
CA PHE A 224 12.90 14.18 -7.42
C PHE A 224 12.46 15.22 -6.37
N PRO A 225 11.48 16.11 -6.66
CA PRO A 225 10.77 16.23 -7.94
C PRO A 225 11.59 16.96 -9.00
N SER A 226 11.40 16.57 -10.27
CA SER A 226 11.94 17.29 -11.42
C SER A 226 11.06 18.52 -11.78
N GLU A 227 11.38 19.20 -12.89
CA GLU A 227 10.52 20.26 -13.44
C GLU A 227 9.30 19.69 -14.19
N ASP A 228 9.32 18.41 -14.56
CA ASP A 228 8.27 17.74 -15.33
C ASP A 228 7.44 16.80 -14.45
N ALA A 229 6.26 17.26 -14.06
CA ALA A 229 5.31 16.48 -13.25
C ALA A 229 4.81 15.19 -13.96
N VAL A 230 4.84 15.15 -15.29
CA VAL A 230 4.43 13.96 -16.06
C VAL A 230 5.53 12.90 -16.00
N ALA A 231 6.78 13.31 -16.17
CA ALA A 231 7.93 12.42 -16.06
C ALA A 231 8.08 11.84 -14.63
N ASP A 232 7.69 12.61 -13.62
CA ASP A 232 7.73 12.22 -12.20
C ASP A 232 6.58 11.29 -11.79
N THR A 233 5.62 11.02 -12.67
CA THR A 233 4.44 10.23 -12.38
C THR A 233 4.50 8.83 -12.95
#